data_ea39d125a06a776315c3e7bec37ef88a
#
_entry.id   ea39d125a06a776315c3e7bec37ef88a
#
_cell.length_a   1.000
_cell.length_b   1.000
_cell.length_c   1.000
_cell.angle_alpha   90.00
_cell.angle_beta   90.00
_cell.angle_gamma   90.00
#
_symmetry.space_group_name_H-M   'P 1'
#
loop_
_entity.id
_entity.type
_entity.pdbx_description
1 polymer ?
#
loop_
_entity_poly.entity_id
_entity_poly.type
_entity_poly.pdbx_seq_one_letter_code
_entity_poly.pdbx_strand_id
1 'polypeptide(L)'
;LGTGKVYASTGTRYAKRNLSVYTSASTSSKTVYTVKRADQLTIYGTSGSYTRLKKGSIYGYVKTTDLVTKKPDLYDVSGQRYVTEDDVVIRSQAKLSGKKIGTFKKGASISIYGKSGYYTRVKYKNTFGFVDSSRIGLNKPMAKAKKGTTFYVHLDQTPLFSADVAYSRPAAYLKKGTKLVGLKSIDDDFWQVRLVSGQTGYVLNPYISTSKPDMSLAQKAIDRAKIYTVKQTTSFFASPTSPKGSGLVEQGKRVYPRHRVGNFYVIQSGWTPVYLPVSAVTITSDKRVVKKNNTRGEKLIQAAVQHIGTPYTWGSQDAVNGGFDCSGLIHYATNQAGKYGGRTNVRGYWYGAFFTNRRTSISSGKRSDIVFFQNTYTDGPSHIGIMLDNEHFIHAGGSQLQINSIYEPRWQEHFLGFKSM
;
A
#
# COMPACT_ATOMS: atom_id res chain seq x y z
N LEU A 1 34.58 -21.76 25.96
CA LEU A 1 34.83 -20.52 25.22
C LEU A 1 35.27 -20.89 23.80
N GLY A 2 34.34 -20.97 22.86
CA GLY A 2 34.62 -21.27 21.45
C GLY A 2 35.30 -20.10 20.78
N THR A 3 36.51 -20.26 20.30
CA THR A 3 37.25 -19.34 19.46
C THR A 3 36.50 -19.12 18.15
N GLY A 4 35.71 -18.07 18.08
CA GLY A 4 35.01 -17.67 16.86
C GLY A 4 36.05 -17.34 15.77
N LYS A 5 36.08 -18.13 14.69
CA LYS A 5 36.90 -17.83 13.51
C LYS A 5 36.63 -16.40 13.05
N VAL A 6 37.60 -15.52 13.18
CA VAL A 6 37.57 -14.18 12.61
C VAL A 6 37.85 -14.32 11.12
N TYR A 7 36.85 -14.02 10.29
CA TYR A 7 37.01 -14.01 8.85
C TYR A 7 37.38 -12.59 8.41
N ALA A 8 38.44 -12.45 7.63
CA ALA A 8 38.81 -11.20 7.01
C ALA A 8 37.73 -10.76 6.00
N SER A 9 37.48 -9.45 5.92
CA SER A 9 36.62 -8.89 4.88
C SER A 9 37.24 -9.11 3.51
N THR A 10 36.47 -9.61 2.55
CA THR A 10 36.91 -9.87 1.17
C THR A 10 36.39 -8.84 0.17
N GLY A 11 35.72 -7.79 0.64
CA GLY A 11 35.25 -6.67 -0.19
C GLY A 11 33.85 -6.18 0.15
N THR A 12 33.38 -5.30 -0.72
CA THR A 12 32.07 -4.65 -0.58
C THR A 12 31.17 -5.00 -1.75
N ARG A 13 29.90 -5.24 -1.45
CA ARG A 13 28.82 -5.41 -2.45
C ARG A 13 27.61 -4.62 -2.00
N TYR A 14 26.63 -4.52 -2.89
CA TYR A 14 25.35 -3.88 -2.61
C TYR A 14 24.22 -4.86 -2.83
N ALA A 15 23.19 -4.79 -1.98
CA ALA A 15 21.99 -5.58 -2.14
C ALA A 15 21.23 -5.16 -3.41
N LYS A 16 21.00 -6.09 -4.32
CA LYS A 16 20.26 -5.84 -5.57
C LYS A 16 18.77 -5.56 -5.33
N ARG A 17 18.23 -6.09 -4.23
CA ARG A 17 16.84 -5.97 -3.76
C ARG A 17 16.79 -6.05 -2.24
N ASN A 18 15.62 -5.93 -1.64
CA ASN A 18 15.46 -6.28 -0.22
C ASN A 18 15.69 -7.79 -0.05
N LEU A 19 16.53 -8.17 0.92
CA LEU A 19 16.97 -9.55 1.10
C LEU A 19 16.78 -9.99 2.55
N SER A 20 16.35 -11.24 2.72
CA SER A 20 16.51 -11.97 3.97
C SER A 20 17.93 -12.54 4.04
N VAL A 21 18.57 -12.38 5.18
CA VAL A 21 19.89 -12.96 5.48
C VAL A 21 19.68 -14.16 6.37
N TYR A 22 20.25 -15.30 5.98
CA TYR A 22 19.97 -16.61 6.55
C TYR A 22 21.07 -17.08 7.48
N THR A 23 20.76 -17.96 8.44
CA THR A 23 21.75 -18.54 9.39
C THR A 23 22.78 -19.42 8.69
N SER A 24 22.44 -20.05 7.57
CA SER A 24 23.31 -20.91 6.77
C SER A 24 23.13 -20.65 5.27
N ALA A 25 23.96 -21.23 4.44
CA ALA A 25 23.93 -21.10 2.98
C ALA A 25 22.71 -21.83 2.36
N SER A 26 21.51 -21.55 2.85
CA SER A 26 20.24 -22.11 2.41
C SER A 26 19.09 -21.15 2.68
N THR A 27 18.18 -21.01 1.71
CA THR A 27 16.94 -20.22 1.87
C THR A 27 15.89 -20.88 2.77
N SER A 28 16.05 -22.16 3.09
CA SER A 28 15.21 -22.89 4.05
C SER A 28 15.64 -22.70 5.50
N SER A 29 16.83 -22.12 5.73
CA SER A 29 17.31 -21.84 7.08
C SER A 29 16.68 -20.55 7.65
N LYS A 30 16.78 -20.39 8.97
CA LYS A 30 16.20 -19.26 9.69
C LYS A 30 16.79 -17.91 9.19
N THR A 31 15.94 -16.91 9.01
CA THR A 31 16.37 -15.53 8.77
C THR A 31 16.93 -14.94 10.06
N VAL A 32 18.12 -14.34 10.00
CA VAL A 32 18.78 -13.67 11.14
C VAL A 32 18.56 -12.17 11.13
N TYR A 33 18.54 -11.56 9.95
CA TYR A 33 18.19 -10.15 9.74
C TYR A 33 17.82 -9.90 8.27
N THR A 34 17.38 -8.69 7.98
CA THR A 34 17.11 -8.25 6.61
C THR A 34 18.03 -7.09 6.22
N VAL A 35 18.30 -6.96 4.93
CA VAL A 35 18.98 -5.82 4.33
C VAL A 35 18.10 -5.21 3.24
N LYS A 36 18.19 -3.90 3.08
CA LYS A 36 17.43 -3.18 2.08
C LYS A 36 18.21 -3.13 0.76
N ARG A 37 17.48 -2.95 -0.35
CA ARG A 37 18.09 -2.64 -1.64
C ARG A 37 19.06 -1.46 -1.51
N ALA A 38 20.18 -1.56 -2.22
CA ALA A 38 21.27 -0.60 -2.22
C ALA A 38 22.02 -0.43 -0.88
N ASP A 39 21.69 -1.24 0.15
CA ASP A 39 22.53 -1.30 1.35
C ASP A 39 23.93 -1.76 0.94
N GLN A 40 24.93 -1.06 1.46
CA GLN A 40 26.33 -1.46 1.32
C GLN A 40 26.64 -2.57 2.31
N LEU A 41 27.17 -3.66 1.80
CA LEU A 41 27.38 -4.90 2.55
C LEU A 41 28.85 -5.29 2.49
N THR A 42 29.45 -5.52 3.65
CA THR A 42 30.78 -6.10 3.74
C THR A 42 30.66 -7.63 3.64
N ILE A 43 31.41 -8.23 2.73
CA ILE A 43 31.40 -9.67 2.50
C ILE A 43 32.61 -10.34 3.18
N TYR A 44 32.37 -11.55 3.66
CA TYR A 44 33.31 -12.34 4.45
C TYR A 44 33.51 -13.76 3.85
N GLY A 45 33.49 -13.84 2.52
CA GLY A 45 33.65 -15.07 1.76
C GLY A 45 32.36 -15.62 1.17
N THR A 46 32.48 -16.76 0.50
CA THR A 46 31.38 -17.45 -0.16
C THR A 46 31.26 -18.90 0.32
N SER A 47 30.07 -19.47 0.21
CA SER A 47 29.79 -20.88 0.46
C SER A 47 28.82 -21.36 -0.62
N GLY A 48 29.35 -22.06 -1.64
CA GLY A 48 28.61 -22.41 -2.84
C GLY A 48 28.02 -21.17 -3.54
N SER A 49 26.72 -21.19 -3.76
CA SER A 49 25.98 -20.07 -4.39
C SER A 49 25.62 -18.92 -3.42
N TYR A 50 26.13 -18.95 -2.18
CA TYR A 50 25.84 -17.96 -1.15
C TYR A 50 27.07 -17.14 -0.77
N THR A 51 26.84 -15.86 -0.45
CA THR A 51 27.82 -14.95 0.10
C THR A 51 27.54 -14.70 1.57
N ARG A 52 28.59 -14.74 2.38
CA ARG A 52 28.55 -14.47 3.81
C ARG A 52 28.66 -12.99 4.10
N LEU A 53 27.74 -12.48 4.90
CA LEU A 53 27.64 -11.09 5.32
C LEU A 53 27.75 -10.99 6.84
N LYS A 54 28.02 -9.76 7.35
CA LYS A 54 28.03 -9.46 8.79
C LYS A 54 27.26 -8.16 9.06
N LYS A 55 26.45 -8.15 10.11
CA LYS A 55 25.81 -6.97 10.67
C LYS A 55 26.01 -6.96 12.19
N GLY A 56 26.73 -5.97 12.70
CA GLY A 56 27.18 -6.02 14.09
C GLY A 56 28.05 -7.25 14.34
N SER A 57 27.71 -8.07 15.32
CA SER A 57 28.37 -9.35 15.63
C SER A 57 27.78 -10.55 14.87
N ILE A 58 26.68 -10.38 14.14
CA ILE A 58 25.90 -11.48 13.53
C ILE A 58 26.34 -11.71 12.09
N TYR A 59 26.76 -12.94 11.80
CA TYR A 59 26.99 -13.42 10.44
C TYR A 59 25.73 -14.05 9.85
N GLY A 60 25.61 -13.98 8.53
CA GLY A 60 24.53 -14.64 7.80
C GLY A 60 24.85 -14.76 6.30
N TYR A 61 23.95 -15.38 5.56
CA TYR A 61 24.13 -15.76 4.16
C TYR A 61 23.02 -15.21 3.27
N VAL A 62 23.40 -14.75 2.08
CA VAL A 62 22.46 -14.39 0.99
C VAL A 62 22.91 -15.07 -0.29
N LYS A 63 22.01 -15.25 -1.26
CA LYS A 63 22.42 -15.72 -2.59
C LYS A 63 23.38 -14.71 -3.23
N THR A 64 24.49 -15.21 -3.76
CA THR A 64 25.50 -14.35 -4.43
C THR A 64 24.92 -13.58 -5.60
N THR A 65 23.95 -14.16 -6.32
CA THR A 65 23.23 -13.50 -7.44
C THR A 65 22.39 -12.31 -7.04
N ASP A 66 22.09 -12.15 -5.73
CA ASP A 66 21.35 -11.01 -5.18
C ASP A 66 22.25 -9.81 -4.81
N LEU A 67 23.56 -9.95 -5.03
CA LEU A 67 24.54 -8.92 -4.77
C LEU A 67 25.12 -8.36 -6.09
N VAL A 68 25.42 -7.06 -6.08
CA VAL A 68 26.04 -6.35 -7.21
C VAL A 68 27.25 -5.53 -6.76
N THR A 69 28.19 -5.30 -7.68
CA THR A 69 29.42 -4.52 -7.42
C THR A 69 29.20 -3.02 -7.40
N LYS A 70 28.24 -2.53 -8.21
CA LYS A 70 27.84 -1.13 -8.23
C LYS A 70 26.58 -0.94 -7.39
N LYS A 71 26.54 0.14 -6.60
CA LYS A 71 25.36 0.52 -5.84
C LYS A 71 24.16 0.66 -6.81
N PRO A 72 23.06 -0.07 -6.58
CA PRO A 72 21.85 0.12 -7.38
C PRO A 72 21.31 1.54 -7.18
N ASP A 73 21.41 2.37 -8.19
CA ASP A 73 21.04 3.79 -8.09
C ASP A 73 19.53 3.98 -7.95
N LEU A 74 18.73 2.96 -8.27
CA LEU A 74 17.29 3.10 -8.44
C LEU A 74 16.54 1.86 -7.97
N TYR A 75 15.38 2.07 -7.38
CA TYR A 75 14.35 1.04 -7.29
C TYR A 75 13.91 0.66 -8.72
N ASP A 76 13.77 -0.64 -9.03
CA ASP A 76 13.28 -1.10 -10.31
C ASP A 76 11.80 -0.78 -10.45
N VAL A 77 11.52 0.44 -10.86
CA VAL A 77 10.19 0.90 -11.25
C VAL A 77 10.25 1.22 -12.72
N SER A 78 9.44 0.55 -13.51
CA SER A 78 9.29 0.81 -14.93
C SER A 78 7.81 1.05 -15.25
N GLY A 79 7.55 1.59 -16.42
CA GLY A 79 6.21 1.81 -16.92
C GLY A 79 6.01 3.22 -17.44
N GLN A 80 4.75 3.55 -17.69
CA GLN A 80 4.36 4.86 -18.19
C GLN A 80 3.79 5.72 -17.09
N ARG A 81 4.10 7.01 -17.13
CA ARG A 81 3.52 8.04 -16.28
C ARG A 81 3.10 9.23 -17.13
N TYR A 82 2.27 10.07 -16.55
CA TYR A 82 1.88 11.34 -17.13
C TYR A 82 2.30 12.47 -16.20
N VAL A 83 2.77 13.55 -16.79
CA VAL A 83 3.12 14.77 -16.06
C VAL A 83 1.82 15.45 -15.60
N THR A 84 1.70 15.77 -14.32
CA THR A 84 0.45 16.24 -13.72
C THR A 84 0.28 17.74 -13.77
N GLU A 85 1.37 18.49 -13.92
CA GLU A 85 1.37 19.97 -13.98
C GLU A 85 2.31 20.49 -15.07
N ASP A 86 2.23 21.78 -15.40
CA ASP A 86 3.13 22.40 -16.35
C ASP A 86 4.51 22.67 -15.74
N ASP A 87 5.51 22.77 -16.60
CA ASP A 87 6.90 23.12 -16.30
C ASP A 87 7.59 22.24 -15.24
N VAL A 88 7.22 20.95 -15.20
CA VAL A 88 7.89 19.98 -14.33
C VAL A 88 9.37 19.88 -14.66
N VAL A 89 10.20 20.34 -13.74
CA VAL A 89 11.64 20.44 -13.93
C VAL A 89 12.28 19.04 -13.94
N ILE A 90 13.09 18.80 -14.96
CA ILE A 90 13.93 17.62 -15.07
C ILE A 90 15.35 18.00 -14.61
N ARG A 91 15.88 17.24 -13.65
CA ARG A 91 17.19 17.49 -13.05
C ARG A 91 18.20 16.42 -13.41
N SER A 92 19.47 16.80 -13.45
CA SER A 92 20.58 15.86 -13.72
C SER A 92 20.81 14.85 -12.60
N GLN A 93 20.34 15.15 -11.37
CA GLN A 93 20.49 14.32 -10.18
C GLN A 93 19.18 14.28 -9.38
N ALA A 94 18.96 13.21 -8.61
CA ALA A 94 17.78 13.01 -7.76
C ALA A 94 17.80 13.89 -6.50
N LYS A 95 17.95 15.20 -6.65
CA LYS A 95 17.96 16.21 -5.58
C LYS A 95 17.56 17.58 -6.10
N LEU A 96 17.05 18.42 -5.20
CA LEU A 96 16.55 19.77 -5.56
C LEU A 96 17.66 20.65 -6.16
N SER A 97 18.90 20.52 -5.69
CA SER A 97 20.07 21.26 -6.21
C SER A 97 20.65 20.67 -7.52
N GLY A 98 20.10 19.57 -8.04
CA GLY A 98 20.50 19.02 -9.32
C GLY A 98 20.26 20.02 -10.46
N LYS A 99 21.25 20.15 -11.39
CA LYS A 99 21.13 21.05 -12.54
C LYS A 99 19.87 20.78 -13.34
N LYS A 100 19.10 21.81 -13.66
CA LYS A 100 17.96 21.72 -14.59
C LYS A 100 18.49 21.38 -15.98
N ILE A 101 17.95 20.30 -16.59
CA ILE A 101 18.30 19.86 -17.94
C ILE A 101 17.12 19.99 -18.91
N GLY A 102 15.94 20.29 -18.40
CA GLY A 102 14.74 20.54 -19.19
C GLY A 102 13.49 20.62 -18.36
N THR A 103 12.35 20.65 -19.03
CA THR A 103 11.02 20.62 -18.42
C THR A 103 10.09 19.72 -19.24
N PHE A 104 9.09 19.17 -18.59
CA PHE A 104 7.93 18.54 -19.21
C PHE A 104 6.69 19.41 -19.03
N LYS A 105 5.82 19.37 -20.02
CA LYS A 105 4.50 19.99 -19.95
C LYS A 105 3.45 19.02 -19.38
N LYS A 106 2.42 19.56 -18.76
CA LYS A 106 1.25 18.81 -18.29
C LYS A 106 0.69 17.89 -19.37
N GLY A 107 0.37 16.65 -18.99
CA GLY A 107 -0.17 15.63 -19.86
C GLY A 107 0.87 14.93 -20.73
N ALA A 108 2.15 15.30 -20.66
CA ALA A 108 3.20 14.58 -21.34
C ALA A 108 3.28 13.14 -20.84
N SER A 109 3.31 12.19 -21.78
CA SER A 109 3.52 10.78 -21.49
C SER A 109 5.02 10.48 -21.39
N ILE A 110 5.45 9.96 -20.27
CA ILE A 110 6.86 9.68 -20.00
C ILE A 110 7.05 8.24 -19.53
N SER A 111 8.12 7.61 -20.02
CA SER A 111 8.56 6.30 -19.50
C SER A 111 9.46 6.52 -18.30
N ILE A 112 9.24 5.72 -17.25
CA ILE A 112 10.04 5.76 -16.04
C ILE A 112 11.03 4.58 -16.02
N TYR A 113 12.18 4.82 -15.41
CA TYR A 113 13.33 3.91 -15.41
C TYR A 113 13.91 3.68 -14.02
N GLY A 114 13.11 3.89 -12.99
CA GLY A 114 13.47 3.70 -11.60
C GLY A 114 13.13 4.88 -10.71
N LYS A 115 13.35 4.73 -9.41
CA LYS A 115 13.05 5.73 -8.39
C LYS A 115 14.22 5.88 -7.43
N SER A 116 14.57 7.12 -7.08
CA SER A 116 15.61 7.44 -6.09
C SER A 116 15.04 8.47 -5.10
N GLY A 117 14.70 8.03 -3.90
CA GLY A 117 14.04 8.86 -2.90
C GLY A 117 12.71 9.41 -3.43
N TYR A 118 12.57 10.73 -3.37
CA TYR A 118 11.39 11.46 -3.88
C TYR A 118 11.42 11.71 -5.39
N TYR A 119 12.42 11.21 -6.11
CA TYR A 119 12.61 11.46 -7.53
C TYR A 119 12.45 10.18 -8.34
N THR A 120 11.86 10.33 -9.54
CA THR A 120 11.72 9.27 -10.54
C THR A 120 12.64 9.55 -11.71
N ARG A 121 13.40 8.54 -12.13
CA ARG A 121 14.28 8.61 -13.29
C ARG A 121 13.46 8.50 -14.56
N VAL A 122 13.66 9.44 -15.46
CA VAL A 122 12.99 9.56 -16.75
C VAL A 122 14.00 9.74 -17.89
N LYS A 123 13.59 9.42 -19.10
CA LYS A 123 14.40 9.74 -20.29
C LYS A 123 13.93 11.09 -20.85
N TYR A 124 14.86 12.00 -21.08
CA TYR A 124 14.62 13.30 -21.70
C TYR A 124 15.57 13.48 -22.87
N LYS A 125 15.02 13.53 -24.10
CA LYS A 125 15.82 13.47 -25.33
C LYS A 125 16.71 12.22 -25.27
N ASN A 126 18.03 12.37 -25.39
CA ASN A 126 19.01 11.26 -25.36
C ASN A 126 19.67 11.06 -23.99
N THR A 127 19.24 11.76 -22.94
CA THR A 127 19.84 11.65 -21.60
C THR A 127 18.81 11.15 -20.57
N PHE A 128 19.31 10.66 -19.44
CA PHE A 128 18.47 10.40 -18.28
C PHE A 128 18.49 11.59 -17.33
N GLY A 129 17.33 11.88 -16.74
CA GLY A 129 17.13 12.88 -15.71
C GLY A 129 16.18 12.39 -14.63
N PHE A 130 15.91 13.27 -13.71
CA PHE A 130 15.06 12.99 -12.55
C PHE A 130 13.97 14.05 -12.43
N VAL A 131 12.75 13.60 -12.23
CA VAL A 131 11.59 14.45 -11.89
C VAL A 131 11.11 14.14 -10.49
N ASP A 132 10.51 15.11 -9.84
CA ASP A 132 9.81 14.90 -8.56
C ASP A 132 8.67 13.89 -8.78
N SER A 133 8.64 12.83 -7.98
CA SER A 133 7.67 11.75 -8.12
C SER A 133 6.23 12.19 -7.84
N SER A 134 6.02 13.26 -7.09
CA SER A 134 4.69 13.82 -6.80
C SER A 134 4.08 14.53 -8.02
N ARG A 135 4.90 14.90 -9.00
CA ARG A 135 4.50 15.65 -10.20
C ARG A 135 4.24 14.76 -11.43
N ILE A 136 4.18 13.45 -11.21
CA ILE A 136 3.88 12.46 -12.23
C ILE A 136 2.87 11.44 -11.70
N GLY A 137 1.86 11.12 -12.48
CA GLY A 137 0.76 10.23 -12.11
C GLY A 137 0.57 9.06 -13.05
N LEU A 138 -0.23 8.08 -12.64
CA LEU A 138 -0.60 6.90 -13.44
C LEU A 138 -1.56 7.26 -14.58
N ASN A 139 -2.43 8.22 -14.34
CA ASN A 139 -3.45 8.62 -15.29
C ASN A 139 -3.04 9.91 -15.99
N LYS A 140 -3.38 10.00 -17.29
CA LYS A 140 -3.22 11.23 -18.04
C LYS A 140 -4.07 12.31 -17.36
N PRO A 141 -3.50 13.47 -16.98
CA PRO A 141 -4.30 14.58 -16.52
C PRO A 141 -5.38 14.87 -17.56
N MET A 142 -6.61 14.95 -17.14
CA MET A 142 -7.66 15.29 -18.08
C MET A 142 -7.33 16.66 -18.66
N ALA A 143 -7.31 16.75 -20.00
CA ALA A 143 -7.29 18.04 -20.67
C ALA A 143 -8.38 18.89 -20.01
N LYS A 144 -8.13 20.21 -19.82
CA LYS A 144 -9.10 21.12 -19.18
C LYS A 144 -10.47 20.90 -19.81
N ALA A 145 -11.20 19.91 -19.26
CA ALA A 145 -12.52 19.60 -19.73
C ALA A 145 -13.38 20.81 -19.44
N LYS A 146 -14.19 21.19 -20.38
CA LYS A 146 -15.08 22.36 -20.23
C LYS A 146 -16.24 21.99 -19.29
N LYS A 147 -16.76 22.97 -18.58
CA LYS A 147 -18.06 22.84 -17.89
C LYS A 147 -19.07 22.16 -18.86
N GLY A 148 -19.78 21.18 -18.38
CA GLY A 148 -20.71 20.38 -19.17
C GLY A 148 -20.13 19.10 -19.78
N THR A 149 -18.81 18.86 -19.67
CA THR A 149 -18.21 17.59 -20.11
C THR A 149 -18.88 16.40 -19.41
N THR A 150 -19.24 15.41 -20.21
CA THR A 150 -19.73 14.14 -19.69
C THR A 150 -18.58 13.25 -19.26
N PHE A 151 -18.65 12.73 -18.03
CA PHE A 151 -17.78 11.71 -17.49
C PHE A 151 -18.52 10.43 -17.16
N TYR A 152 -17.80 9.33 -17.07
CA TYR A 152 -18.29 8.03 -16.63
C TYR A 152 -17.41 7.47 -15.51
N VAL A 153 -18.06 6.91 -14.52
CA VAL A 153 -17.39 6.21 -13.41
C VAL A 153 -16.84 4.87 -13.88
N HIS A 154 -15.60 4.56 -13.57
CA HIS A 154 -14.89 3.36 -14.03
C HIS A 154 -14.93 2.17 -13.07
N LEU A 155 -15.18 2.40 -11.78
CA LEU A 155 -15.24 1.36 -10.76
C LEU A 155 -16.50 1.49 -9.91
N ASP A 156 -17.06 0.36 -9.48
CA ASP A 156 -18.09 0.35 -8.45
C ASP A 156 -17.53 0.88 -7.13
N GLN A 157 -18.42 1.42 -6.30
CA GLN A 157 -18.06 2.02 -5.02
C GLN A 157 -17.12 3.23 -5.16
N THR A 158 -17.22 3.98 -6.27
CA THR A 158 -16.50 5.24 -6.43
C THR A 158 -17.07 6.30 -5.50
N PRO A 159 -16.25 6.88 -4.61
CA PRO A 159 -16.74 7.89 -3.66
C PRO A 159 -17.18 9.18 -4.37
N LEU A 160 -18.34 9.68 -4.02
CA LEU A 160 -18.79 11.05 -4.30
C LEU A 160 -18.65 11.84 -3.00
N PHE A 161 -17.65 12.70 -2.91
CA PHE A 161 -17.38 13.50 -1.71
C PHE A 161 -18.27 14.75 -1.66
N SER A 162 -18.56 15.23 -0.44
CA SER A 162 -19.26 16.50 -0.21
C SER A 162 -18.31 17.72 -0.33
N ALA A 163 -17.00 17.49 -0.21
CA ALA A 163 -15.94 18.48 -0.34
C ALA A 163 -14.79 17.91 -1.20
N ASP A 164 -13.92 18.78 -1.68
CA ASP A 164 -12.75 18.48 -2.52
C ASP A 164 -11.54 17.93 -1.73
N VAL A 165 -11.81 17.06 -0.77
CA VAL A 165 -10.81 16.41 0.09
C VAL A 165 -11.05 14.91 0.15
N ALA A 166 -10.06 14.14 -0.27
CA ALA A 166 -10.15 12.67 -0.41
C ALA A 166 -10.33 11.90 0.90
N TYR A 167 -10.15 12.54 2.04
CA TYR A 167 -10.35 11.96 3.36
C TYR A 167 -11.63 12.46 4.03
N SER A 168 -12.46 13.24 3.34
CA SER A 168 -13.80 13.57 3.82
C SER A 168 -14.72 12.36 3.67
N ARG A 169 -15.77 12.31 4.50
CA ARG A 169 -16.77 11.26 4.38
C ARG A 169 -17.51 11.40 3.04
N PRO A 170 -17.58 10.35 2.20
CA PRO A 170 -18.37 10.41 0.99
C PRO A 170 -19.85 10.63 1.27
N ALA A 171 -20.47 11.49 0.48
CA ALA A 171 -21.92 11.73 0.49
C ALA A 171 -22.70 10.57 -0.16
N ALA A 172 -22.06 9.87 -1.11
CA ALA A 172 -22.63 8.73 -1.81
C ALA A 172 -21.53 7.85 -2.43
N TYR A 173 -21.93 6.67 -2.92
CA TYR A 173 -21.07 5.78 -3.70
C TYR A 173 -21.69 5.52 -5.06
N LEU A 174 -20.89 5.74 -6.09
CA LEU A 174 -21.30 5.64 -7.48
C LEU A 174 -20.98 4.25 -8.03
N LYS A 175 -21.86 3.73 -8.87
CA LYS A 175 -21.65 2.48 -9.60
C LYS A 175 -20.84 2.73 -10.87
N LYS A 176 -20.07 1.73 -11.29
CA LYS A 176 -19.43 1.70 -12.60
C LYS A 176 -20.44 2.05 -13.70
N GLY A 177 -20.05 2.87 -14.66
CA GLY A 177 -20.92 3.34 -15.73
C GLY A 177 -21.81 4.52 -15.37
N THR A 178 -21.88 4.97 -14.10
CA THR A 178 -22.62 6.18 -13.73
C THR A 178 -22.14 7.37 -14.56
N LYS A 179 -23.11 8.04 -15.20
CA LYS A 179 -22.85 9.25 -15.98
C LYS A 179 -22.85 10.46 -15.08
N LEU A 180 -21.86 11.31 -15.26
CA LEU A 180 -21.64 12.55 -14.51
C LEU A 180 -21.48 13.72 -15.46
N VAL A 181 -21.91 14.88 -15.04
CA VAL A 181 -21.68 16.15 -15.76
C VAL A 181 -20.65 16.96 -14.97
N GLY A 182 -19.51 17.28 -15.58
CA GLY A 182 -18.48 18.11 -14.97
C GLY A 182 -18.95 19.56 -14.82
N LEU A 183 -18.87 20.08 -13.61
CA LEU A 183 -19.20 21.47 -13.30
C LEU A 183 -17.96 22.36 -13.28
N LYS A 184 -16.91 21.88 -12.61
CA LYS A 184 -15.65 22.61 -12.44
C LYS A 184 -14.51 21.62 -12.13
N SER A 185 -13.35 21.81 -12.78
CA SER A 185 -12.10 21.20 -12.31
C SER A 185 -11.61 22.00 -11.10
N ILE A 186 -11.42 21.34 -9.99
CA ILE A 186 -10.95 22.01 -8.76
C ILE A 186 -9.42 22.12 -8.82
N ASP A 187 -8.79 20.98 -9.07
CA ASP A 187 -7.36 20.83 -9.23
C ASP A 187 -7.05 19.62 -10.14
N ASP A 188 -5.84 19.09 -10.06
CA ASP A 188 -5.47 17.90 -10.83
C ASP A 188 -6.04 16.60 -10.24
N ASP A 189 -6.59 16.63 -9.03
CA ASP A 189 -7.10 15.47 -8.32
C ASP A 189 -8.62 15.38 -8.34
N PHE A 190 -9.37 16.49 -8.37
CA PHE A 190 -10.82 16.52 -8.22
C PHE A 190 -11.59 17.24 -9.33
N TRP A 191 -12.74 16.65 -9.66
CA TRP A 191 -13.82 17.32 -10.38
C TRP A 191 -15.05 17.51 -9.49
N GLN A 192 -15.57 18.73 -9.47
CA GLN A 192 -16.94 18.94 -9.05
C GLN A 192 -17.86 18.47 -10.18
N VAL A 193 -18.79 17.60 -9.84
CA VAL A 193 -19.68 16.92 -10.79
C VAL A 193 -21.13 17.01 -10.35
N ARG A 194 -22.05 16.78 -11.29
CA ARG A 194 -23.46 16.62 -11.05
C ARG A 194 -23.97 15.31 -11.64
N LEU A 195 -24.72 14.56 -10.86
CA LEU A 195 -25.43 13.35 -11.27
C LEU A 195 -26.67 13.70 -12.08
N VAL A 196 -27.22 12.70 -12.78
CA VAL A 196 -28.52 12.83 -13.48
C VAL A 196 -29.65 13.17 -12.48
N SER A 197 -29.57 12.71 -11.23
CA SER A 197 -30.52 13.05 -10.15
C SER A 197 -30.48 14.53 -9.72
N GLY A 198 -29.51 15.31 -10.20
CA GLY A 198 -29.29 16.69 -9.77
C GLY A 198 -28.30 16.82 -8.59
N GLN A 199 -28.02 15.77 -7.86
CA GLN A 199 -27.06 15.76 -6.76
C GLN A 199 -25.68 16.20 -7.26
N THR A 200 -25.01 17.08 -6.51
CA THR A 200 -23.64 17.53 -6.79
C THR A 200 -22.67 16.96 -5.75
N GLY A 201 -21.40 16.87 -6.12
CA GLY A 201 -20.32 16.45 -5.25
C GLY A 201 -18.98 16.48 -5.99
N TYR A 202 -17.97 15.89 -5.36
CA TYR A 202 -16.60 15.88 -5.85
C TYR A 202 -16.14 14.43 -6.08
N VAL A 203 -15.49 14.18 -7.21
CA VAL A 203 -14.96 12.84 -7.55
C VAL A 203 -13.50 12.99 -7.93
N LEU A 204 -12.68 12.06 -7.47
CA LEU A 204 -11.27 11.98 -7.83
C LEU A 204 -11.10 11.60 -9.32
N ASN A 205 -10.22 12.29 -10.00
CA ASN A 205 -9.92 12.11 -11.43
C ASN A 205 -9.61 10.66 -11.81
N PRO A 206 -8.85 9.86 -11.02
CA PRO A 206 -8.53 8.47 -11.36
C PRO A 206 -9.75 7.54 -11.49
N TYR A 207 -10.91 7.94 -10.98
CA TYR A 207 -12.12 7.11 -11.00
C TYR A 207 -13.08 7.42 -12.16
N ILE A 208 -12.82 8.49 -12.90
CA ILE A 208 -13.69 8.95 -13.99
C ILE A 208 -12.92 9.18 -15.29
N SER A 209 -13.60 9.06 -16.42
CA SER A 209 -13.08 9.47 -17.72
C SER A 209 -14.22 9.89 -18.67
N THR A 210 -13.87 10.49 -19.80
CA THR A 210 -14.82 10.84 -20.88
C THR A 210 -15.25 9.61 -21.70
N SER A 211 -14.54 8.49 -21.59
CA SER A 211 -14.88 7.22 -22.25
C SER A 211 -15.78 6.38 -21.34
N LYS A 212 -16.77 5.70 -21.93
CA LYS A 212 -17.54 4.69 -21.19
C LYS A 212 -16.63 3.53 -20.77
N PRO A 213 -16.77 3.03 -19.52
CA PRO A 213 -16.07 1.82 -19.11
C PRO A 213 -16.63 0.61 -19.87
N ASP A 214 -15.76 -0.38 -20.08
CA ASP A 214 -16.21 -1.68 -20.59
C ASP A 214 -17.08 -2.38 -19.55
N MET A 215 -18.40 -2.41 -19.78
CA MET A 215 -19.38 -3.01 -18.89
C MET A 215 -19.39 -4.54 -18.95
N SER A 216 -18.76 -5.14 -19.97
CA SER A 216 -18.63 -6.61 -20.08
C SER A 216 -17.63 -7.17 -19.04
N LEU A 217 -16.71 -6.34 -18.55
CA LEU A 217 -15.78 -6.69 -17.48
C LEU A 217 -16.46 -6.58 -16.11
N ALA A 218 -17.28 -7.57 -15.79
CA ALA A 218 -17.99 -7.63 -14.50
C ALA A 218 -17.01 -7.69 -13.33
N GLN A 219 -17.33 -6.96 -12.28
CA GLN A 219 -16.64 -7.09 -11.00
C GLN A 219 -17.06 -8.38 -10.31
N LYS A 220 -16.08 -9.18 -9.90
CA LYS A 220 -16.30 -10.41 -9.12
C LYS A 220 -15.76 -10.23 -7.72
N ALA A 221 -16.52 -10.72 -6.75
CA ALA A 221 -16.05 -10.82 -5.37
C ALA A 221 -14.80 -11.71 -5.28
N ILE A 222 -14.00 -11.48 -4.28
CA ILE A 222 -12.83 -12.31 -3.95
C ILE A 222 -13.00 -12.92 -2.57
N ASP A 223 -12.31 -14.02 -2.31
CA ASP A 223 -12.22 -14.60 -0.98
C ASP A 223 -11.22 -13.82 -0.13
N ARG A 224 -11.71 -13.02 0.80
CA ARG A 224 -10.89 -12.17 1.68
C ARG A 224 -10.19 -12.96 2.79
N ALA A 225 -10.55 -14.22 2.99
CA ALA A 225 -9.87 -15.15 3.89
C ALA A 225 -8.64 -15.83 3.25
N LYS A 226 -8.23 -15.37 2.07
CA LYS A 226 -7.04 -15.88 1.37
C LYS A 226 -5.88 -14.89 1.43
N ILE A 227 -4.71 -15.46 1.28
CA ILE A 227 -3.48 -14.69 1.04
C ILE A 227 -3.23 -14.63 -0.47
N TYR A 228 -3.04 -13.43 -0.97
CA TYR A 228 -2.68 -13.16 -2.35
C TYR A 228 -1.23 -12.71 -2.41
N THR A 229 -0.36 -13.57 -2.94
CA THR A 229 1.09 -13.34 -2.97
C THR A 229 1.58 -13.29 -4.41
N VAL A 230 2.39 -12.29 -4.74
CA VAL A 230 2.98 -12.14 -6.08
C VAL A 230 3.99 -13.26 -6.32
N LYS A 231 3.79 -14.07 -7.37
CA LYS A 231 4.63 -15.22 -7.73
C LYS A 231 6.03 -14.83 -8.18
N GLN A 232 6.09 -13.77 -8.96
CA GLN A 232 7.33 -13.18 -9.51
C GLN A 232 7.11 -11.68 -9.69
N THR A 233 8.19 -10.90 -9.69
CA THR A 233 8.11 -9.47 -9.95
C THR A 233 7.38 -9.23 -11.26
N THR A 234 6.29 -8.48 -11.20
CA THR A 234 5.36 -8.29 -12.32
C THR A 234 4.87 -6.85 -12.41
N SER A 235 4.40 -6.47 -13.60
CA SER A 235 3.78 -5.16 -13.80
C SER A 235 2.37 -5.12 -13.23
N PHE A 236 2.01 -3.99 -12.63
CA PHE A 236 0.62 -3.59 -12.49
C PHE A 236 0.24 -2.55 -13.55
N PHE A 237 -1.04 -2.35 -13.78
CA PHE A 237 -1.56 -1.53 -14.87
C PHE A 237 -2.51 -0.47 -14.34
N ALA A 238 -2.62 0.67 -15.03
CA ALA A 238 -3.58 1.73 -14.70
C ALA A 238 -5.03 1.34 -15.06
N SER A 239 -5.21 0.45 -16.05
CA SER A 239 -6.51 -0.12 -16.42
C SER A 239 -6.31 -1.52 -17.02
N PRO A 240 -7.38 -2.35 -17.13
CA PRO A 240 -7.29 -3.67 -17.75
C PRO A 240 -6.89 -3.64 -19.22
N THR A 241 -7.09 -2.51 -19.89
CA THR A 241 -6.78 -2.30 -21.32
C THR A 241 -5.50 -1.52 -21.56
N SER A 242 -4.76 -1.17 -20.50
CA SER A 242 -3.49 -0.44 -20.64
C SER A 242 -2.47 -1.29 -21.37
N PRO A 243 -1.87 -0.78 -22.48
CA PRO A 243 -0.92 -1.55 -23.28
C PRO A 243 0.44 -1.73 -22.60
N LYS A 244 0.74 -0.90 -21.59
CA LYS A 244 2.01 -0.91 -20.86
C LYS A 244 1.77 -0.95 -19.35
N GLY A 245 2.65 -1.67 -18.64
CA GLY A 245 2.68 -1.67 -17.20
C GLY A 245 2.97 -0.27 -16.63
N SER A 246 2.31 0.03 -15.53
CA SER A 246 2.42 1.32 -14.85
C SER A 246 3.44 1.32 -13.71
N GLY A 247 3.91 0.16 -13.32
CA GLY A 247 4.93 -0.06 -12.30
C GLY A 247 5.08 -1.53 -12.00
N LEU A 248 5.93 -1.86 -11.03
CA LEU A 248 6.24 -3.23 -10.65
C LEU A 248 5.75 -3.53 -9.23
N VAL A 249 5.28 -4.75 -9.03
CA VAL A 249 5.08 -5.36 -7.72
C VAL A 249 6.09 -6.49 -7.58
N GLU A 250 6.86 -6.46 -6.51
CA GLU A 250 7.95 -7.41 -6.28
C GLU A 250 7.43 -8.82 -5.93
N GLN A 251 8.21 -9.83 -6.32
CA GLN A 251 7.98 -11.22 -5.93
C GLN A 251 7.88 -11.36 -4.39
N GLY A 252 6.97 -12.21 -3.94
CA GLY A 252 6.73 -12.47 -2.53
C GLY A 252 5.90 -11.40 -1.84
N LYS A 253 5.61 -10.26 -2.50
CA LYS A 253 4.77 -9.23 -1.93
C LYS A 253 3.35 -9.72 -1.72
N ARG A 254 2.82 -9.54 -0.50
CA ARG A 254 1.42 -9.73 -0.20
C ARG A 254 0.62 -8.55 -0.74
N VAL A 255 -0.44 -8.84 -1.46
CA VAL A 255 -1.39 -7.84 -1.96
C VAL A 255 -2.78 -8.11 -1.39
N TYR A 256 -3.60 -7.07 -1.32
CA TYR A 256 -4.95 -7.12 -0.74
C TYR A 256 -5.97 -6.64 -1.79
N PRO A 257 -6.44 -7.55 -2.67
CA PRO A 257 -7.40 -7.16 -3.69
C PRO A 257 -8.71 -6.65 -3.08
N ARG A 258 -9.35 -5.72 -3.76
CA ARG A 258 -10.72 -5.28 -3.47
C ARG A 258 -11.73 -6.22 -4.13
N HIS A 259 -11.49 -6.54 -5.39
CA HIS A 259 -12.30 -7.42 -6.25
C HIS A 259 -11.50 -7.84 -7.47
N ARG A 260 -12.08 -8.65 -8.32
CA ARG A 260 -11.54 -9.06 -9.61
C ARG A 260 -12.34 -8.42 -10.74
N VAL A 261 -11.64 -7.96 -11.79
CA VAL A 261 -12.23 -7.46 -13.04
C VAL A 261 -11.56 -8.20 -14.20
N GLY A 262 -12.30 -9.03 -14.91
CA GLY A 262 -11.74 -9.89 -15.96
C GLY A 262 -10.57 -10.74 -15.43
N ASN A 263 -9.40 -10.63 -16.02
CA ASN A 263 -8.18 -11.33 -15.64
C ASN A 263 -7.26 -10.51 -14.71
N PHE A 264 -7.79 -9.52 -14.02
CA PHE A 264 -7.04 -8.67 -13.10
C PHE A 264 -7.66 -8.63 -11.71
N TYR A 265 -6.82 -8.60 -10.69
CA TYR A 265 -7.16 -8.14 -9.36
C TYR A 265 -7.04 -6.62 -9.30
N VAL A 266 -8.02 -5.96 -8.70
CA VAL A 266 -7.96 -4.53 -8.40
C VAL A 266 -7.40 -4.37 -7.00
N ILE A 267 -6.24 -3.75 -6.90
CA ILE A 267 -5.57 -3.42 -5.65
C ILE A 267 -5.45 -1.91 -5.49
N GLN A 268 -5.28 -1.43 -4.26
CA GLN A 268 -5.13 -0.01 -3.99
C GLN A 268 -3.64 0.35 -3.94
N SER A 269 -3.25 1.40 -4.67
CA SER A 269 -1.91 2.01 -4.60
C SER A 269 -2.07 3.50 -4.27
N GLY A 270 -1.87 3.84 -3.00
CA GLY A 270 -2.28 5.15 -2.50
C GLY A 270 -3.79 5.36 -2.69
N TRP A 271 -4.17 6.44 -3.34
CA TRP A 271 -5.58 6.76 -3.68
C TRP A 271 -6.03 6.18 -5.02
N THR A 272 -5.14 5.51 -5.76
CA THR A 272 -5.41 5.05 -7.12
C THR A 272 -5.64 3.54 -7.14
N PRO A 273 -6.74 3.05 -7.73
CA PRO A 273 -6.90 1.65 -8.04
C PRO A 273 -5.95 1.26 -9.17
N VAL A 274 -5.28 0.13 -9.03
CA VAL A 274 -4.40 -0.46 -10.06
C VAL A 274 -4.74 -1.92 -10.28
N TYR A 275 -4.35 -2.44 -11.44
CA TYR A 275 -4.76 -3.74 -11.94
C TYR A 275 -3.56 -4.69 -11.99
N LEU A 276 -3.62 -5.77 -11.22
CA LEU A 276 -2.59 -6.80 -11.14
C LEU A 276 -3.09 -8.08 -11.84
N PRO A 277 -2.34 -8.66 -12.80
CA PRO A 277 -2.78 -9.88 -13.48
C PRO A 277 -3.04 -11.03 -12.50
N VAL A 278 -4.17 -11.71 -12.65
CA VAL A 278 -4.53 -12.91 -11.84
C VAL A 278 -3.45 -13.97 -11.94
N SER A 279 -2.88 -14.18 -13.13
CA SER A 279 -1.81 -15.15 -13.39
C SER A 279 -0.52 -14.88 -12.60
N ALA A 280 -0.31 -13.65 -12.17
CA ALA A 280 0.87 -13.24 -11.41
C ALA A 280 0.75 -13.50 -9.90
N VAL A 281 -0.37 -14.04 -9.44
CA VAL A 281 -0.67 -14.17 -8.01
C VAL A 281 -0.89 -15.63 -7.63
N THR A 282 -0.27 -16.05 -6.52
CA THR A 282 -0.59 -17.30 -5.82
C THR A 282 -1.61 -17.02 -4.73
N ILE A 283 -2.60 -17.88 -4.60
CA ILE A 283 -3.64 -17.78 -3.58
C ILE A 283 -3.49 -18.95 -2.61
N THR A 284 -3.35 -18.66 -1.32
CA THR A 284 -3.27 -19.67 -0.25
C THR A 284 -4.25 -19.33 0.86
N SER A 285 -4.62 -20.33 1.67
CA SER A 285 -5.43 -20.10 2.86
C SER A 285 -4.61 -19.43 3.95
N ASP A 286 -5.21 -18.45 4.63
CA ASP A 286 -4.62 -17.81 5.78
C ASP A 286 -5.25 -18.35 7.08
N LYS A 287 -4.55 -19.23 7.77
CA LYS A 287 -5.02 -19.83 9.04
C LYS A 287 -5.29 -18.81 10.13
N ARG A 288 -4.70 -17.60 10.04
CA ARG A 288 -4.90 -16.52 11.03
C ARG A 288 -6.30 -15.93 10.96
N VAL A 289 -6.87 -15.86 9.76
CA VAL A 289 -8.21 -15.28 9.52
C VAL A 289 -9.33 -16.31 9.52
N VAL A 290 -9.00 -17.61 9.58
CA VAL A 290 -10.01 -18.66 9.68
C VAL A 290 -10.70 -18.58 11.05
N LYS A 291 -12.03 -18.61 11.05
CA LYS A 291 -12.84 -18.62 12.26
C LYS A 291 -12.54 -19.85 13.10
N LYS A 292 -12.19 -19.65 14.38
CA LYS A 292 -11.84 -20.75 15.29
C LYS A 292 -12.98 -21.24 16.17
N ASN A 293 -13.89 -20.32 16.53
CA ASN A 293 -15.01 -20.60 17.44
C ASN A 293 -16.11 -19.53 17.31
N ASN A 294 -17.11 -19.52 18.19
CA ASN A 294 -18.20 -18.54 18.18
C ASN A 294 -18.08 -17.46 19.27
N THR A 295 -16.90 -17.27 19.85
CA THR A 295 -16.68 -16.22 20.84
C THR A 295 -16.89 -14.83 20.24
N ARG A 296 -17.11 -13.85 21.10
CA ARG A 296 -17.22 -12.44 20.72
C ARG A 296 -15.94 -11.96 20.03
N GLY A 297 -14.76 -12.42 20.51
CA GLY A 297 -13.47 -12.11 19.88
C GLY A 297 -13.34 -12.65 18.46
N GLU A 298 -13.84 -13.86 18.18
CA GLU A 298 -13.85 -14.37 16.81
C GLU A 298 -14.84 -13.63 15.91
N LYS A 299 -16.00 -13.25 16.41
CA LYS A 299 -16.96 -12.40 15.66
C LYS A 299 -16.32 -11.05 15.30
N LEU A 300 -15.57 -10.44 16.23
CA LEU A 300 -14.80 -9.21 15.99
C LEU A 300 -13.82 -9.38 14.84
N ILE A 301 -13.00 -10.44 14.87
CA ILE A 301 -12.03 -10.75 13.83
C ILE A 301 -12.74 -10.97 12.48
N GLN A 302 -13.78 -11.79 12.45
CA GLN A 302 -14.50 -12.11 11.20
C GLN A 302 -15.14 -10.87 10.58
N ALA A 303 -15.67 -9.96 11.39
CA ALA A 303 -16.21 -8.69 10.92
C ALA A 303 -15.14 -7.84 10.21
N ALA A 304 -13.91 -7.81 10.74
CA ALA A 304 -12.82 -7.09 10.10
C ALA A 304 -12.30 -7.82 8.84
N VAL A 305 -12.16 -9.14 8.89
CA VAL A 305 -11.63 -9.97 7.78
C VAL A 305 -12.43 -9.81 6.49
N GLN A 306 -13.74 -9.68 6.58
CA GLN A 306 -14.63 -9.49 5.41
C GLN A 306 -14.31 -8.22 4.61
N HIS A 307 -13.57 -7.30 5.19
CA HIS A 307 -13.24 -6.00 4.59
C HIS A 307 -11.76 -5.83 4.22
N ILE A 308 -10.94 -6.90 4.29
CA ILE A 308 -9.53 -6.84 3.84
C ILE A 308 -9.48 -6.30 2.40
N GLY A 309 -8.56 -5.34 2.16
CA GLY A 309 -8.41 -4.67 0.87
C GLY A 309 -9.38 -3.50 0.63
N THR A 310 -10.34 -3.26 1.51
CA THR A 310 -11.19 -2.07 1.45
C THR A 310 -10.33 -0.81 1.68
N PRO A 311 -10.53 0.28 0.92
CA PRO A 311 -9.73 1.49 1.08
C PRO A 311 -9.78 2.08 2.49
N TYR A 312 -8.68 2.71 2.90
CA TYR A 312 -8.67 3.57 4.06
C TYR A 312 -9.42 4.86 3.74
N THR A 313 -10.39 5.24 4.56
CA THR A 313 -11.16 6.47 4.41
C THR A 313 -11.26 7.17 5.75
N TRP A 314 -10.60 8.32 5.88
CA TRP A 314 -10.60 9.09 7.11
C TRP A 314 -12.02 9.44 7.56
N GLY A 315 -12.30 9.26 8.85
CA GLY A 315 -13.62 9.54 9.44
C GLY A 315 -14.70 8.51 9.11
N SER A 316 -14.44 7.51 8.27
CA SER A 316 -15.41 6.48 7.91
C SER A 316 -15.38 5.27 8.85
N GLN A 317 -16.55 4.68 9.05
CA GLN A 317 -16.77 3.51 9.90
C GLN A 317 -17.53 2.39 9.20
N ASP A 318 -17.61 2.40 7.86
CA ASP A 318 -18.57 1.60 7.13
C ASP A 318 -18.06 1.34 5.70
N ALA A 319 -18.06 0.08 5.31
CA ALA A 319 -17.63 -0.34 3.97
C ALA A 319 -18.54 0.21 2.86
N VAL A 320 -19.81 0.43 3.13
CA VAL A 320 -20.76 1.05 2.19
C VAL A 320 -20.38 2.49 1.94
N ASN A 321 -19.75 3.14 2.91
CA ASN A 321 -19.20 4.48 2.81
C ASN A 321 -17.72 4.52 2.38
N GLY A 322 -17.24 3.53 1.60
CA GLY A 322 -15.97 3.46 0.87
C GLY A 322 -14.78 3.00 1.67
N GLY A 323 -14.96 2.62 2.91
CA GLY A 323 -13.88 2.08 3.71
C GLY A 323 -13.96 2.47 5.18
N PHE A 324 -12.84 2.33 5.84
CA PHE A 324 -12.71 2.55 7.27
C PHE A 324 -11.49 3.43 7.56
N ASP A 325 -11.57 4.28 8.59
CA ASP A 325 -10.35 4.63 9.31
C ASP A 325 -10.07 3.59 10.41
N CYS A 326 -8.94 3.74 11.09
CA CYS A 326 -8.51 2.74 12.09
C CYS A 326 -9.51 2.59 13.24
N SER A 327 -10.03 3.68 13.79
CA SER A 327 -11.03 3.67 14.87
C SER A 327 -12.44 3.30 14.39
N GLY A 328 -12.76 3.63 13.14
CA GLY A 328 -14.00 3.26 12.50
C GLY A 328 -14.12 1.75 12.25
N LEU A 329 -13.02 1.11 11.86
CA LEU A 329 -12.97 -0.36 11.79
C LEU A 329 -13.28 -1.00 13.14
N ILE A 330 -12.70 -0.49 14.22
CA ILE A 330 -12.94 -0.99 15.58
C ILE A 330 -14.41 -0.82 15.97
N HIS A 331 -14.96 0.36 15.75
CA HIS A 331 -16.38 0.63 16.02
C HIS A 331 -17.29 -0.34 15.24
N TYR A 332 -17.07 -0.51 13.96
CA TYR A 332 -17.81 -1.45 13.11
C TYR A 332 -17.70 -2.88 13.65
N ALA A 333 -16.47 -3.37 13.84
CA ALA A 333 -16.21 -4.74 14.20
C ALA A 333 -16.74 -5.10 15.62
N THR A 334 -16.67 -4.17 16.58
CA THR A 334 -17.24 -4.36 17.92
C THR A 334 -18.76 -4.44 17.89
N ASN A 335 -19.42 -3.61 17.09
CA ASN A 335 -20.89 -3.68 16.92
C ASN A 335 -21.30 -5.00 16.27
N GLN A 336 -20.62 -5.48 15.23
CA GLN A 336 -20.87 -6.79 14.62
C GLN A 336 -20.63 -7.96 15.59
N ALA A 337 -19.71 -7.78 16.54
CA ALA A 337 -19.44 -8.76 17.59
C ALA A 337 -20.41 -8.69 18.79
N GLY A 338 -21.40 -7.78 18.77
CA GLY A 338 -22.37 -7.60 19.83
C GLY A 338 -21.84 -6.87 21.07
N LYS A 339 -20.80 -6.03 20.88
CA LYS A 339 -20.36 -5.07 21.88
C LYS A 339 -20.62 -3.65 21.37
N TYR A 340 -21.78 -3.14 21.75
CA TYR A 340 -22.27 -1.84 21.28
C TYR A 340 -21.70 -0.69 22.09
N GLY A 341 -21.46 0.41 21.43
CA GLY A 341 -21.00 1.65 22.04
C GLY A 341 -20.94 2.78 21.03
N GLY A 342 -20.86 4.01 21.50
CA GLY A 342 -20.64 5.16 20.64
C GLY A 342 -19.28 5.11 19.96
N ARG A 343 -19.19 5.64 18.74
CA ARG A 343 -17.90 5.81 18.07
C ARG A 343 -17.05 6.82 18.83
N THR A 344 -15.78 6.46 19.03
CA THR A 344 -14.76 7.36 19.55
C THR A 344 -13.47 7.21 18.74
N ASN A 345 -12.52 8.11 18.96
CA ASN A 345 -11.19 8.03 18.36
C ASN A 345 -10.26 7.08 19.14
N VAL A 346 -9.04 6.91 18.67
CA VAL A 346 -8.05 6.00 19.30
C VAL A 346 -7.77 6.39 20.75
N ARG A 347 -7.68 7.69 21.06
CA ARG A 347 -7.47 8.18 22.44
C ARG A 347 -8.64 7.81 23.36
N GLY A 348 -9.88 7.94 22.87
CA GLY A 348 -11.08 7.57 23.61
C GLY A 348 -11.12 6.06 23.91
N TYR A 349 -10.72 5.21 22.97
CA TYR A 349 -10.59 3.77 23.21
C TYR A 349 -9.45 3.42 24.18
N TRP A 350 -8.32 4.13 24.12
CA TRP A 350 -7.19 3.87 25.01
C TRP A 350 -7.44 4.29 26.43
N TYR A 351 -7.93 5.50 26.66
CA TYR A 351 -8.15 6.04 28.00
C TYR A 351 -9.50 5.65 28.60
N GLY A 352 -10.50 5.39 27.78
CA GLY A 352 -11.84 5.02 28.22
C GLY A 352 -11.96 3.58 28.70
N ALA A 353 -13.13 3.25 29.28
CA ALA A 353 -13.45 1.95 29.86
C ALA A 353 -14.05 0.94 28.86
N PHE A 354 -14.18 1.29 27.58
CA PHE A 354 -14.81 0.42 26.58
C PHE A 354 -14.07 -0.91 26.40
N PHE A 355 -12.74 -0.88 26.43
CA PHE A 355 -11.88 -2.06 26.50
C PHE A 355 -11.19 -2.14 27.85
N THR A 356 -10.92 -3.37 28.34
CA THR A 356 -10.38 -3.66 29.66
C THR A 356 -8.97 -4.27 29.60
N ASN A 357 -8.40 -4.64 30.74
CA ASN A 357 -7.14 -5.41 30.83
C ASN A 357 -5.98 -4.82 30.02
N ARG A 358 -5.62 -3.57 30.32
CA ARG A 358 -4.49 -2.90 29.68
C ARG A 358 -3.17 -3.64 29.96
N ARG A 359 -2.41 -3.93 28.90
CA ARG A 359 -1.10 -4.57 28.96
C ARG A 359 -0.14 -3.82 28.04
N THR A 360 1.09 -3.58 28.49
CA THR A 360 2.10 -2.79 27.78
C THR A 360 3.29 -3.62 27.28
N SER A 361 3.38 -4.91 27.66
CA SER A 361 4.39 -5.79 27.09
C SER A 361 3.98 -6.26 25.70
N ILE A 362 4.82 -6.05 24.70
CA ILE A 362 4.55 -6.44 23.32
C ILE A 362 4.38 -7.96 23.16
N SER A 363 5.03 -8.75 24.01
CA SER A 363 4.91 -10.22 24.00
C SER A 363 3.61 -10.74 24.64
N SER A 364 2.80 -9.86 25.25
CA SER A 364 1.55 -10.25 25.93
C SER A 364 0.33 -10.28 24.99
N GLY A 365 0.50 -9.96 23.71
CA GLY A 365 -0.57 -9.94 22.72
C GLY A 365 -1.23 -11.29 22.52
N LYS A 366 -2.56 -11.28 22.46
CA LYS A 366 -3.38 -12.48 22.26
C LYS A 366 -4.37 -12.26 21.12
N ARG A 367 -4.82 -13.36 20.52
CA ARG A 367 -5.90 -13.31 19.50
C ARG A 367 -7.12 -12.57 20.05
N SER A 368 -7.69 -11.69 19.22
CA SER A 368 -8.81 -10.79 19.50
C SER A 368 -8.53 -9.62 20.46
N ASP A 369 -7.32 -9.46 20.95
CA ASP A 369 -6.94 -8.22 21.63
C ASP A 369 -7.03 -7.03 20.68
N ILE A 370 -7.25 -5.87 21.25
CA ILE A 370 -7.12 -4.59 20.55
C ILE A 370 -5.71 -4.08 20.80
N VAL A 371 -4.94 -3.91 19.73
CA VAL A 371 -3.59 -3.34 19.78
C VAL A 371 -3.64 -1.85 19.51
N PHE A 372 -2.87 -1.10 20.28
CA PHE A 372 -2.75 0.35 20.19
C PHE A 372 -1.32 0.77 19.88
N PHE A 373 -1.22 1.81 19.07
CA PHE A 373 0.05 2.45 18.72
C PHE A 373 -0.07 3.96 18.97
N GLN A 374 1.07 4.58 19.25
CA GLN A 374 1.17 6.01 19.54
C GLN A 374 2.12 6.71 18.56
N ASN A 375 2.01 8.03 18.45
CA ASN A 375 2.92 8.88 17.68
C ASN A 375 3.06 8.46 16.20
N THR A 376 2.00 7.91 15.59
CA THR A 376 2.04 7.44 14.19
C THR A 376 1.83 8.57 13.19
N TYR A 377 0.88 9.45 13.43
CA TYR A 377 0.59 10.66 12.65
C TYR A 377 0.27 11.87 13.55
N THR A 378 0.06 11.65 14.84
CA THR A 378 -0.13 12.67 15.88
C THR A 378 0.38 12.13 17.20
N ASP A 379 0.70 13.01 18.14
CA ASP A 379 1.20 12.65 19.47
C ASP A 379 0.20 11.80 20.27
N GLY A 380 0.74 10.88 21.07
CA GLY A 380 -0.03 9.97 21.91
C GLY A 380 -0.74 8.87 21.11
N PRO A 381 -1.78 8.21 21.71
CA PRO A 381 -2.52 7.14 21.05
C PRO A 381 -3.13 7.61 19.74
N SER A 382 -2.69 7.03 18.63
CA SER A 382 -2.99 7.53 17.29
C SER A 382 -3.35 6.44 16.28
N HIS A 383 -3.04 5.15 16.56
CA HIS A 383 -3.45 4.06 15.67
C HIS A 383 -3.90 2.83 16.46
N ILE A 384 -4.75 1.99 15.83
CA ILE A 384 -5.43 0.87 16.50
C ILE A 384 -5.70 -0.26 15.52
N GLY A 385 -5.69 -1.51 16.01
CA GLY A 385 -6.02 -2.71 15.23
C GLY A 385 -6.51 -3.86 16.09
N ILE A 386 -6.79 -5.01 15.48
CA ILE A 386 -7.30 -6.24 16.10
C ILE A 386 -6.27 -7.34 15.91
N MET A 387 -5.80 -7.98 16.97
CA MET A 387 -4.85 -9.08 16.91
C MET A 387 -5.49 -10.34 16.33
N LEU A 388 -4.80 -10.96 15.37
CA LEU A 388 -5.17 -12.23 14.75
C LEU A 388 -4.48 -13.43 15.43
N ASP A 389 -3.33 -13.19 16.00
CA ASP A 389 -2.53 -14.11 16.81
C ASP A 389 -1.64 -13.27 17.76
N ASN A 390 -0.52 -13.80 18.24
CA ASN A 390 0.41 -13.06 19.12
C ASN A 390 1.37 -12.13 18.35
N GLU A 391 1.30 -12.10 17.04
CA GLU A 391 2.21 -11.32 16.19
C GLU A 391 1.46 -10.42 15.21
N HIS A 392 0.43 -10.96 14.54
CA HIS A 392 -0.22 -10.28 13.43
C HIS A 392 -1.50 -9.57 13.85
N PHE A 393 -1.73 -8.42 13.30
CA PHE A 393 -2.94 -7.63 13.51
C PHE A 393 -3.56 -7.14 12.21
N ILE A 394 -4.88 -7.05 12.19
CA ILE A 394 -5.66 -6.47 11.11
C ILE A 394 -6.05 -5.04 11.48
N HIS A 395 -5.87 -4.12 10.56
CA HIS A 395 -6.16 -2.71 10.77
C HIS A 395 -6.49 -1.98 9.47
N ALA A 396 -7.18 -0.86 9.57
CA ALA A 396 -7.28 0.11 8.49
C ALA A 396 -6.14 1.11 8.63
N GLY A 397 -5.20 1.08 7.68
CA GLY A 397 -4.01 1.94 7.74
C GLY A 397 -3.23 1.93 6.42
N GLY A 398 -2.45 2.96 6.17
CA GLY A 398 -1.88 3.17 4.86
C GLY A 398 -2.98 3.48 3.84
N SER A 399 -3.09 2.70 2.76
CA SER A 399 -4.10 2.91 1.73
C SER A 399 -5.35 2.03 1.88
N GLN A 400 -5.34 1.05 2.80
CA GLN A 400 -6.41 0.04 2.86
C GLN A 400 -6.43 -0.73 4.18
N LEU A 401 -7.45 -1.56 4.35
CA LEU A 401 -7.52 -2.54 5.41
C LEU A 401 -6.61 -3.73 5.08
N GLN A 402 -5.66 -4.03 5.97
CA GLN A 402 -4.58 -4.98 5.73
C GLN A 402 -4.11 -5.66 7.03
N ILE A 403 -3.18 -6.61 6.88
CA ILE A 403 -2.57 -7.33 8.00
C ILE A 403 -1.07 -7.01 8.04
N ASN A 404 -0.58 -6.62 9.20
CA ASN A 404 0.83 -6.41 9.48
C ASN A 404 1.29 -7.20 10.72
N SER A 405 2.60 -7.33 10.91
CA SER A 405 3.18 -7.83 12.16
C SER A 405 3.46 -6.65 13.10
N ILE A 406 3.17 -6.82 14.40
CA ILE A 406 3.55 -5.84 15.43
C ILE A 406 5.08 -5.72 15.58
N TYR A 407 5.83 -6.70 15.09
CA TYR A 407 7.29 -6.73 15.10
C TYR A 407 7.91 -6.09 13.84
N GLU A 408 7.13 -5.61 12.88
CA GLU A 408 7.68 -4.73 11.84
C GLU A 408 8.25 -3.46 12.48
N PRO A 409 9.43 -2.96 12.03
CA PRO A 409 10.13 -1.86 12.71
C PRO A 409 9.24 -0.66 13.03
N ARG A 410 8.40 -0.26 12.06
CA ARG A 410 7.46 0.85 12.25
C ARG A 410 6.47 0.60 13.40
N TRP A 411 5.89 -0.59 13.47
CA TRP A 411 4.86 -0.89 14.45
C TRP A 411 5.46 -1.15 15.82
N GLN A 412 6.64 -1.75 15.88
CA GLN A 412 7.36 -1.97 17.12
C GLN A 412 7.78 -0.65 17.76
N GLU A 413 8.26 0.32 16.97
CA GLU A 413 8.66 1.66 17.43
C GLU A 413 7.49 2.43 18.05
N HIS A 414 6.30 2.28 17.48
CA HIS A 414 5.10 3.00 17.89
C HIS A 414 4.19 2.21 18.83
N PHE A 415 4.59 1.01 19.25
CA PHE A 415 3.77 0.17 20.09
C PHE A 415 3.43 0.84 21.43
N LEU A 416 2.15 0.84 21.81
CA LEU A 416 1.65 1.41 23.06
C LEU A 416 1.14 0.34 24.01
N GLY A 417 0.43 -0.67 23.53
CA GLY A 417 -0.09 -1.75 24.34
C GLY A 417 -1.33 -2.43 23.78
N PHE A 418 -1.88 -3.31 24.58
CA PHE A 418 -3.10 -4.06 24.27
C PHE A 418 -4.19 -3.76 25.28
N LYS A 419 -5.44 -3.94 24.87
CA LYS A 419 -6.62 -4.05 25.73
C LYS A 419 -7.49 -5.22 25.25
N SER A 420 -8.24 -5.81 26.17
CA SER A 420 -9.17 -6.90 25.85
C SER A 420 -10.59 -6.37 25.63
N MET A 421 -11.35 -7.10 24.83
CA MET A 421 -12.74 -6.77 24.50
C MET A 421 -13.71 -7.00 25.64
#